data_1a0697a290a34a646218dcbb1d26cd39
#
_entry.id   1a0697a290a34a646218dcbb1d26cd39
#
_cell.length_a   1.000
_cell.length_b   1.000
_cell.length_c   1.000
_cell.angle_alpha   90.00
_cell.angle_beta   90.00
_cell.angle_gamma   90.00
#
_symmetry.space_group_name_H-M   'P 1'
#
loop_
_entity.id
_entity.type
_entity.pdbx_description
1 polymer ?
#
loop_
_entity_poly.entity_id
_entity_poly.type
_entity_poly.pdbx_seq_one_letter_code
_entity_poly.pdbx_strand_id
1 'polypeptide(L)'
;MTEKTTDNRNTFTTQATSRAEIRELLEGIFVAELLVPSDTIWLVSPWITDIDILDNRCGQFSSLVPTWGLRRIRLSEIFAYIMDQSIVHIVARPDPHNDSFLQKMRDLSKASDSPDNLRVVIRDTLHLKGLLGQDYYLSGSMNLTYNGVEVNHEGVSLDRSPESIAEARIHFQENYESDQ
;
A
#
# COMPACT_ATOMS: atom_id res chain seq x y z
N MET A 1 -26.22 3.41 25.73
CA MET A 1 -26.17 2.70 24.43
C MET A 1 -25.36 3.56 23.50
N THR A 2 -24.07 3.25 23.37
CA THR A 2 -23.16 3.92 22.43
C THR A 2 -23.39 3.29 21.05
N GLU A 3 -23.89 4.07 20.10
CA GLU A 3 -23.94 3.67 18.69
C GLU A 3 -22.53 3.28 18.24
N LYS A 4 -22.38 2.00 17.85
CA LYS A 4 -21.20 1.55 17.11
C LYS A 4 -21.29 2.17 15.71
N THR A 5 -20.61 3.28 15.51
CA THR A 5 -20.29 3.75 14.14
C THR A 5 -19.40 2.70 13.52
N THR A 6 -19.92 1.93 12.57
CA THR A 6 -19.13 1.01 11.75
C THR A 6 -18.28 1.85 10.81
N ASP A 7 -17.00 1.98 11.14
CA ASP A 7 -15.99 2.74 10.39
C ASP A 7 -15.44 1.89 9.22
N ASN A 8 -16.34 1.20 8.52
CA ASN A 8 -16.03 0.28 7.41
C ASN A 8 -16.62 0.81 6.10
N ARG A 9 -15.77 1.03 5.09
CA ARG A 9 -16.16 1.43 3.74
C ARG A 9 -15.87 0.31 2.75
N ASN A 10 -16.92 -0.25 2.15
CA ASN A 10 -16.83 -1.24 1.07
C ASN A 10 -17.02 -0.57 -0.30
N THR A 11 -16.10 -0.80 -1.22
CA THR A 11 -16.18 -0.31 -2.60
C THR A 11 -16.05 -1.48 -3.56
N PHE A 12 -17.04 -1.65 -4.43
CA PHE A 12 -17.04 -2.67 -5.48
C PHE A 12 -16.94 -2.01 -6.85
N THR A 13 -16.03 -2.48 -7.70
CA THR A 13 -15.91 -1.96 -9.06
C THR A 13 -17.05 -2.47 -9.95
N THR A 14 -17.98 -1.60 -10.28
CA THR A 14 -18.93 -1.77 -11.36
C THR A 14 -18.80 -0.59 -12.31
N GLN A 15 -18.19 -0.80 -13.48
CA GLN A 15 -18.05 0.16 -14.62
C GLN A 15 -17.85 1.66 -14.26
N ALA A 16 -16.72 2.23 -14.62
CA ALA A 16 -16.37 3.67 -14.64
C ALA A 16 -16.36 4.44 -13.30
N THR A 17 -17.40 4.38 -12.47
CA THR A 17 -17.51 5.16 -11.23
C THR A 17 -16.59 4.62 -10.13
N SER A 18 -16.47 3.33 -10.04
CA SER A 18 -15.73 2.67 -8.94
C SER A 18 -14.20 2.61 -9.11
N ARG A 19 -13.69 2.77 -10.34
CA ARG A 19 -12.23 2.92 -10.56
C ARG A 19 -11.71 4.23 -9.99
N ALA A 20 -12.48 5.31 -10.20
CA ALA A 20 -12.18 6.61 -9.60
C ALA A 20 -12.18 6.53 -8.08
N GLU A 21 -13.16 5.82 -7.49
CA GLU A 21 -13.26 5.64 -6.03
C GLU A 21 -12.09 4.84 -5.45
N ILE A 22 -11.63 3.78 -6.11
CA ILE A 22 -10.45 3.01 -5.66
C ILE A 22 -9.19 3.87 -5.76
N ARG A 23 -9.03 4.61 -6.85
CA ARG A 23 -7.90 5.51 -7.03
C ARG A 23 -7.88 6.61 -5.96
N GLU A 24 -9.01 7.27 -5.72
CA GLU A 24 -9.17 8.28 -4.68
C GLU A 24 -8.92 7.71 -3.28
N LEU A 25 -9.35 6.46 -3.04
CA LEU A 25 -9.09 5.75 -1.79
C LEU A 25 -7.60 5.49 -1.57
N LEU A 26 -6.89 4.96 -2.58
CA LEU A 26 -5.45 4.74 -2.52
C LEU A 26 -4.70 6.07 -2.38
N GLU A 27 -5.05 7.08 -3.16
CA GLU A 27 -4.48 8.43 -3.04
C GLU A 27 -4.67 8.98 -1.62
N GLY A 28 -5.87 8.89 -1.06
CA GLY A 28 -6.17 9.33 0.31
C GLY A 28 -5.36 8.60 1.37
N ILE A 29 -5.21 7.28 1.26
CA ILE A 29 -4.38 6.46 2.17
C ILE A 29 -2.92 6.93 2.11
N PHE A 30 -2.34 7.01 0.91
CA PHE A 30 -0.93 7.37 0.76
C PHE A 30 -0.66 8.84 1.13
N VAL A 31 -1.60 9.74 0.88
CA VAL A 31 -1.48 11.14 1.38
C VAL A 31 -1.48 11.17 2.91
N ALA A 32 -2.31 10.37 3.56
CA ALA A 32 -2.30 10.27 5.02
C ALA A 32 -0.95 9.75 5.54
N GLU A 33 -0.38 8.73 4.90
CA GLU A 33 0.94 8.19 5.24
C GLU A 33 2.08 9.19 5.01
N LEU A 34 1.97 10.07 4.02
CA LEU A 34 2.96 11.13 3.81
C LEU A 34 2.90 12.22 4.88
N LEU A 35 1.73 12.46 5.47
CA LEU A 35 1.51 13.47 6.49
C LEU A 35 1.79 12.95 7.91
N VAL A 36 1.37 11.73 8.18
CA VAL A 36 1.52 11.05 9.47
C VAL A 36 1.85 9.59 9.18
N PRO A 37 3.13 9.27 8.97
CA PRO A 37 3.56 7.89 8.66
C PRO A 37 3.20 6.92 9.78
N SER A 38 2.71 5.74 9.40
CA SER A 38 2.56 4.60 10.32
C SER A 38 3.95 4.08 10.74
N ASP A 39 4.11 3.61 11.98
CA ASP A 39 5.37 2.99 12.43
C ASP A 39 5.76 1.80 11.55
N THR A 40 4.75 1.06 11.11
CA THR A 40 4.91 -0.11 10.23
C THR A 40 3.79 -0.15 9.19
N ILE A 41 4.19 -0.35 7.94
CA ILE A 41 3.26 -0.52 6.80
C ILE A 41 3.49 -1.90 6.19
N TRP A 42 2.39 -2.60 5.94
CA TRP A 42 2.40 -3.89 5.25
C TRP A 42 1.72 -3.77 3.89
N LEU A 43 2.44 -4.11 2.84
CA LEU A 43 1.88 -4.37 1.52
C LEU A 43 1.96 -5.87 1.26
N VAL A 44 0.82 -6.52 1.28
CA VAL A 44 0.68 -7.96 1.01
C VAL A 44 -0.09 -8.14 -0.28
N SER A 45 0.55 -8.68 -1.32
CA SER A 45 -0.12 -8.91 -2.60
C SER A 45 0.65 -9.93 -3.44
N PRO A 46 -0.01 -10.94 -4.02
CA PRO A 46 0.63 -11.89 -4.95
C PRO A 46 1.37 -11.23 -6.10
N TRP A 47 0.79 -10.17 -6.67
CA TRP A 47 1.36 -9.40 -7.78
C TRP A 47 1.35 -7.92 -7.47
N ILE A 48 2.48 -7.27 -7.70
CA ILE A 48 2.70 -5.85 -7.45
C ILE A 48 3.40 -5.25 -8.66
N THR A 49 2.97 -4.09 -9.10
CA THR A 49 3.68 -3.27 -10.09
C THR A 49 3.84 -1.84 -9.60
N ASP A 50 4.83 -1.15 -10.15
CA ASP A 50 5.11 0.25 -9.81
C ASP A 50 4.14 1.19 -10.51
N ILE A 51 2.91 1.27 -9.98
CA ILE A 51 1.81 2.08 -10.53
C ILE A 51 1.90 3.54 -10.09
N ASP A 52 1.29 4.42 -10.88
CA ASP A 52 1.09 5.82 -10.51
C ASP A 52 0.00 5.91 -9.42
N ILE A 53 0.33 6.51 -8.28
CA ILE A 53 -0.59 6.68 -7.14
C ILE A 53 -1.06 8.13 -7.03
N LEU A 54 -0.13 9.10 -7.05
CA LEU A 54 -0.45 10.50 -6.86
C LEU A 54 -0.25 11.30 -8.15
N ASP A 55 -1.14 12.23 -8.43
CA ASP A 55 -1.01 13.15 -9.56
C ASP A 55 -0.48 14.51 -9.09
N ASN A 56 0.84 14.70 -9.17
CA ASN A 56 1.49 15.97 -8.80
C ASN A 56 1.76 16.91 -9.99
N ARG A 57 1.10 16.73 -11.12
CA ARG A 57 1.32 17.58 -12.31
C ARG A 57 0.98 19.05 -12.08
N CYS A 58 0.08 19.34 -11.14
CA CYS A 58 -0.25 20.69 -10.70
C CYS A 58 0.55 21.15 -9.46
N GLY A 59 1.46 20.32 -8.94
CA GLY A 59 2.32 20.67 -7.81
C GLY A 59 1.66 20.64 -6.43
N GLN A 60 0.49 19.98 -6.29
CA GLN A 60 -0.26 19.93 -5.04
C GLN A 60 0.49 19.24 -3.89
N PHE A 61 1.43 18.33 -4.22
CA PHE A 61 2.26 17.63 -3.23
C PHE A 61 3.68 18.21 -3.11
N SER A 62 4.00 19.29 -3.84
CA SER A 62 5.36 19.88 -3.86
C SER A 62 5.75 20.50 -2.51
N SER A 63 4.79 20.86 -1.67
CA SER A 63 5.05 21.33 -0.31
C SER A 63 5.43 20.19 0.66
N LEU A 64 4.97 18.97 0.40
CA LEU A 64 5.29 17.78 1.20
C LEU A 64 6.65 17.21 0.77
N VAL A 65 6.83 17.01 -0.54
CA VAL A 65 8.06 16.44 -1.09
C VAL A 65 8.53 17.29 -2.29
N PRO A 66 9.33 18.34 -2.05
CA PRO A 66 9.75 19.27 -3.11
C PRO A 66 10.51 18.63 -4.27
N THR A 67 11.14 17.49 -4.04
CA THR A 67 11.96 16.77 -5.04
C THR A 67 11.13 16.03 -6.09
N TRP A 68 9.83 15.83 -5.88
CA TRP A 68 9.00 15.04 -6.79
C TRP A 68 8.72 15.70 -8.15
N GLY A 69 8.78 17.01 -8.25
CA GLY A 69 8.50 17.75 -9.49
C GLY A 69 7.04 17.63 -9.97
N LEU A 70 6.75 18.22 -11.14
CA LEU A 70 5.38 18.31 -11.70
C LEU A 70 5.07 17.07 -12.57
N ARG A 71 4.83 15.93 -11.97
CA ARG A 71 4.56 14.64 -12.63
C ARG A 71 3.68 13.73 -11.79
N ARG A 72 3.35 12.57 -12.29
CA ARG A 72 2.75 11.51 -11.47
C ARG A 72 3.83 10.84 -10.62
N ILE A 73 3.45 10.47 -9.41
CA ILE A 73 4.33 9.85 -8.41
C ILE A 73 3.94 8.39 -8.26
N ARG A 74 4.95 7.53 -8.34
CA ARG A 74 4.76 6.08 -8.32
C ARG A 74 4.78 5.53 -6.89
N LEU A 75 4.21 4.35 -6.74
CA LEU A 75 4.16 3.61 -5.49
C LEU A 75 5.54 3.46 -4.84
N SER A 76 6.56 3.09 -5.63
CA SER A 76 7.93 2.93 -5.14
C SER A 76 8.53 4.23 -4.57
N GLU A 77 8.18 5.37 -5.13
CA GLU A 77 8.68 6.67 -4.69
C GLU A 77 8.02 7.11 -3.39
N ILE A 78 6.75 6.78 -3.22
CA ILE A 78 6.01 7.02 -1.98
C ILE A 78 6.60 6.15 -0.87
N PHE A 79 6.78 4.86 -1.11
CA PHE A 79 7.40 3.98 -0.12
C PHE A 79 8.84 4.38 0.21
N ALA A 80 9.63 4.84 -0.78
CA ALA A 80 10.97 5.35 -0.52
C ALA A 80 10.96 6.53 0.46
N TYR A 81 10.00 7.44 0.32
CA TYR A 81 9.84 8.56 1.25
C TYR A 81 9.38 8.11 2.65
N ILE A 82 8.44 7.16 2.69
CA ILE A 82 7.88 6.64 3.94
C ILE A 82 8.95 5.84 4.71
N MET A 83 9.83 5.09 4.04
CA MET A 83 10.89 4.30 4.65
C MET A 83 11.86 5.11 5.53
N ASP A 84 11.96 6.41 5.37
CA ASP A 84 12.79 7.24 6.25
C ASP A 84 12.25 7.28 7.69
N GLN A 85 10.97 6.96 7.89
CA GLN A 85 10.28 7.05 9.18
C GLN A 85 9.55 5.76 9.59
N SER A 86 9.36 4.81 8.66
CA SER A 86 8.51 3.63 8.85
C SER A 86 9.19 2.36 8.39
N ILE A 87 8.88 1.24 9.04
CA ILE A 87 9.23 -0.08 8.51
C ILE A 87 8.21 -0.47 7.44
N VAL A 88 8.68 -0.74 6.23
CA VAL A 88 7.85 -1.16 5.10
C VAL A 88 8.06 -2.65 4.84
N HIS A 89 7.01 -3.43 5.09
CA HIS A 89 6.97 -4.85 4.75
C HIS A 89 6.29 -5.05 3.40
N ILE A 90 6.94 -5.75 2.49
CA ILE A 90 6.38 -6.15 1.20
C ILE A 90 6.36 -7.67 1.14
N VAL A 91 5.17 -8.26 1.01
CA VAL A 91 4.98 -9.70 0.88
C VAL A 91 4.42 -10.00 -0.51
N ALA A 92 5.13 -10.80 -1.28
CA ALA A 92 4.78 -11.10 -2.67
C ALA A 92 5.03 -12.58 -3.03
N ARG A 93 4.55 -13.01 -4.20
CA ARG A 93 4.91 -14.31 -4.77
C ARG A 93 6.27 -14.25 -5.47
N PRO A 94 6.96 -15.41 -5.63
CA PRO A 94 8.14 -15.54 -6.48
C PRO A 94 7.71 -15.57 -7.96
N ASP A 95 7.31 -14.43 -8.49
CA ASP A 95 6.78 -14.28 -9.84
C ASP A 95 7.58 -13.19 -10.57
N PRO A 96 8.07 -13.43 -11.81
CA PRO A 96 8.80 -12.46 -12.61
C PRO A 96 8.07 -11.11 -12.77
N HIS A 97 6.75 -11.11 -12.65
CA HIS A 97 5.93 -9.89 -12.66
C HIS A 97 6.30 -8.91 -11.54
N ASN A 98 6.75 -9.43 -10.40
CA ASN A 98 7.13 -8.65 -9.22
C ASN A 98 8.58 -8.13 -9.28
N ASP A 99 9.44 -8.74 -10.10
CA ASP A 99 10.90 -8.53 -10.05
C ASP A 99 11.29 -7.06 -10.24
N SER A 100 10.68 -6.39 -11.20
CA SER A 100 10.99 -4.98 -11.49
C SER A 100 10.67 -4.06 -10.31
N PHE A 101 9.51 -4.25 -9.67
CA PHE A 101 9.11 -3.46 -8.52
C PHE A 101 9.98 -3.77 -7.30
N LEU A 102 10.19 -5.04 -7.00
CA LEU A 102 10.99 -5.47 -5.85
C LEU A 102 12.46 -5.06 -5.98
N GLN A 103 13.02 -5.15 -7.18
CA GLN A 103 14.38 -4.68 -7.42
C GLN A 103 14.49 -3.18 -7.21
N LYS A 104 13.55 -2.41 -7.75
CA LYS A 104 13.51 -0.95 -7.56
C LYS A 104 13.40 -0.58 -6.08
N MET A 105 12.55 -1.26 -5.31
CA MET A 105 12.43 -1.03 -3.87
C MET A 105 13.74 -1.30 -3.13
N ARG A 106 14.44 -2.40 -3.45
CA ARG A 106 15.76 -2.71 -2.87
C ARG A 106 16.81 -1.65 -3.21
N ASP A 107 16.79 -1.13 -4.44
CA ASP A 107 17.75 -0.11 -4.87
C ASP A 107 17.49 1.23 -4.19
N LEU A 108 16.21 1.61 -4.04
CA LEU A 108 15.80 2.81 -3.29
C LEU A 108 16.15 2.69 -1.80
N SER A 109 15.90 1.53 -1.19
CA SER A 109 16.26 1.26 0.21
C SER A 109 17.76 1.38 0.45
N LYS A 110 18.60 0.80 -0.42
CA LYS A 110 20.07 0.92 -0.31
C LYS A 110 20.58 2.36 -0.46
N ALA A 111 19.82 3.21 -1.15
CA ALA A 111 20.18 4.61 -1.37
C ALA A 111 19.60 5.54 -0.28
N SER A 112 18.73 5.04 0.60
CA SER A 112 18.14 5.79 1.72
C SER A 112 19.05 5.81 2.94
N ASP A 113 18.74 6.68 3.89
CA ASP A 113 19.40 6.74 5.19
C ASP A 113 18.97 5.61 6.14
N SER A 114 17.92 4.86 5.78
CA SER A 114 17.31 3.81 6.61
C SER A 114 17.12 2.50 5.81
N PRO A 115 18.21 1.86 5.32
CA PRO A 115 18.11 0.68 4.45
C PRO A 115 17.46 -0.53 5.13
N ASP A 116 17.52 -0.63 6.44
CA ASP A 116 16.94 -1.73 7.22
C ASP A 116 15.42 -1.59 7.41
N ASN A 117 14.84 -0.48 6.99
CA ASN A 117 13.40 -0.25 7.06
C ASN A 117 12.61 -0.94 5.94
N LEU A 118 13.26 -1.52 4.93
CA LEU A 118 12.61 -2.36 3.94
C LEU A 118 12.74 -3.84 4.28
N ARG A 119 11.62 -4.52 4.40
CA ARG A 119 11.54 -5.97 4.60
C ARG A 119 10.74 -6.61 3.48
N VAL A 120 11.39 -7.49 2.71
CA VAL A 120 10.75 -8.20 1.58
C VAL A 120 10.67 -9.67 1.91
N VAL A 121 9.46 -10.21 1.89
CA VAL A 121 9.15 -11.61 2.16
C VAL A 121 8.51 -12.25 0.93
N ILE A 122 9.00 -13.41 0.52
CA ILE A 122 8.47 -14.15 -0.61
C ILE A 122 7.71 -15.37 -0.11
N ARG A 123 6.49 -15.58 -0.62
CA ARG A 123 5.59 -16.67 -0.22
C ARG A 123 4.94 -17.31 -1.45
N ASP A 124 5.25 -18.57 -1.74
CA ASP A 124 4.75 -19.29 -2.91
C ASP A 124 3.22 -19.41 -2.95
N THR A 125 2.60 -19.61 -1.80
CA THR A 125 1.16 -19.82 -1.65
C THR A 125 0.37 -18.56 -1.31
N LEU A 126 0.99 -17.38 -1.41
CA LEU A 126 0.33 -16.12 -1.07
C LEU A 126 -0.92 -15.90 -1.95
N HIS A 127 -2.07 -15.67 -1.31
CA HIS A 127 -3.33 -15.36 -1.99
C HIS A 127 -4.00 -14.10 -1.43
N LEU A 128 -3.62 -13.71 -0.22
CA LEU A 128 -4.13 -12.54 0.48
C LEU A 128 -3.66 -11.26 -0.20
N LYS A 129 -4.51 -10.24 -0.20
CA LYS A 129 -4.20 -8.89 -0.65
C LYS A 129 -4.61 -7.92 0.43
N GLY A 130 -3.67 -7.10 0.87
CA GLY A 130 -3.93 -6.11 1.90
C GLY A 130 -2.87 -5.03 1.96
N LEU A 131 -3.31 -3.84 2.34
CA LEU A 131 -2.46 -2.73 2.73
C LEU A 131 -2.86 -2.35 4.16
N LEU A 132 -1.94 -2.49 5.10
CA LEU A 132 -2.18 -2.26 6.52
C LEU A 132 -1.22 -1.20 7.05
N GLY A 133 -1.77 -0.16 7.62
CA GLY A 133 -1.06 0.86 8.38
C GLY A 133 -1.45 0.86 9.84
N GLN A 134 -1.24 1.99 10.52
CA GLN A 134 -1.57 2.12 11.94
C GLN A 134 -3.08 2.21 12.17
N ASP A 135 -3.79 2.96 11.32
CA ASP A 135 -5.18 3.37 11.52
C ASP A 135 -6.11 2.87 10.40
N TYR A 136 -5.64 1.94 9.57
CA TYR A 136 -6.43 1.37 8.48
C TYR A 136 -5.98 -0.02 8.09
N TYR A 137 -6.94 -0.80 7.57
CA TYR A 137 -6.70 -2.04 6.85
C TYR A 137 -7.53 -2.04 5.56
N LEU A 138 -6.85 -1.93 4.42
CA LEU A 138 -7.44 -2.11 3.10
C LEU A 138 -7.24 -3.56 2.68
N SER A 139 -8.34 -4.26 2.42
CA SER A 139 -8.33 -5.67 1.99
C SER A 139 -9.28 -5.89 0.82
N GLY A 140 -9.20 -7.04 0.18
CA GLY A 140 -10.11 -7.39 -0.91
C GLY A 140 -9.50 -8.32 -1.95
N SER A 141 -10.06 -8.29 -3.16
CA SER A 141 -9.59 -9.08 -4.29
C SER A 141 -8.47 -8.41 -5.09
N MET A 142 -8.31 -7.10 -4.96
CA MET A 142 -7.44 -6.26 -5.77
C MET A 142 -5.95 -6.51 -5.50
N ASN A 143 -5.22 -6.92 -6.53
CA ASN A 143 -3.76 -6.83 -6.52
C ASN A 143 -3.31 -5.38 -6.76
N LEU A 144 -2.19 -4.98 -6.16
CA LEU A 144 -1.65 -3.65 -6.38
C LEU A 144 -0.84 -3.58 -7.69
N THR A 145 -1.58 -3.69 -8.78
CA THR A 145 -1.10 -3.67 -10.17
C THR A 145 -1.94 -2.72 -11.01
N TYR A 146 -1.43 -2.32 -12.18
CA TYR A 146 -2.22 -1.52 -13.11
C TYR A 146 -3.58 -2.18 -13.43
N ASN A 147 -3.58 -3.47 -13.73
CA ASN A 147 -4.82 -4.18 -14.04
C ASN A 147 -5.78 -4.25 -12.84
N GLY A 148 -5.27 -4.46 -11.62
CA GLY A 148 -6.10 -4.51 -10.42
C GLY A 148 -6.76 -3.16 -10.13
N VAL A 149 -6.01 -2.06 -10.28
CA VAL A 149 -6.53 -0.71 -9.98
C VAL A 149 -7.36 -0.13 -11.12
N GLU A 150 -6.97 -0.35 -12.38
CA GLU A 150 -7.52 0.36 -13.53
C GLU A 150 -8.43 -0.47 -14.44
N VAL A 151 -8.32 -1.81 -14.43
CA VAL A 151 -8.93 -2.65 -15.46
C VAL A 151 -9.94 -3.64 -14.90
N ASN A 152 -9.56 -4.38 -13.88
CA ASN A 152 -10.35 -5.50 -13.36
C ASN A 152 -11.60 -5.04 -12.59
N HIS A 153 -12.56 -5.96 -12.48
CA HIS A 153 -13.64 -5.83 -11.51
C HIS A 153 -13.17 -6.35 -10.16
N GLU A 154 -12.92 -5.44 -9.23
CA GLU A 154 -12.37 -5.77 -7.91
C GLU A 154 -13.30 -5.27 -6.80
N GLY A 155 -13.24 -5.94 -5.66
CA GLY A 155 -13.88 -5.50 -4.43
C GLY A 155 -12.82 -5.15 -3.40
N VAL A 156 -12.90 -3.96 -2.83
CA VAL A 156 -12.04 -3.53 -1.74
C VAL A 156 -12.86 -3.08 -0.55
N SER A 157 -12.36 -3.38 0.64
CA SER A 157 -12.92 -2.96 1.91
C SER A 157 -11.86 -2.18 2.68
N LEU A 158 -12.17 -0.96 3.06
CA LEU A 158 -11.37 -0.19 4.01
C LEU A 158 -12.00 -0.31 5.39
N ASP A 159 -11.28 -0.91 6.31
CA ASP A 159 -11.65 -1.03 7.71
C ASP A 159 -10.76 -0.13 8.57
N ARG A 160 -11.38 0.62 9.48
CA ARG A 160 -10.71 1.51 10.42
C ARG A 160 -11.03 1.14 11.87
N SER A 161 -11.68 0.00 12.09
CA SER A 161 -11.95 -0.47 13.45
C SER A 161 -10.64 -0.96 14.10
N PRO A 162 -10.35 -0.56 15.34
CA PRO A 162 -9.15 -0.99 16.04
C PRO A 162 -9.05 -2.52 16.16
N GLU A 163 -10.16 -3.21 16.28
CA GLU A 163 -10.24 -4.65 16.37
C GLU A 163 -9.74 -5.32 15.08
N SER A 164 -10.29 -4.94 13.92
CA SER A 164 -9.90 -5.52 12.62
C SER A 164 -8.45 -5.21 12.27
N ILE A 165 -7.98 -4.00 12.59
CA ILE A 165 -6.59 -3.58 12.39
C ILE A 165 -5.66 -4.44 13.26
N ALA A 166 -6.00 -4.66 14.53
CA ALA A 166 -5.21 -5.48 15.44
C ALA A 166 -5.17 -6.95 14.99
N GLU A 167 -6.31 -7.52 14.59
CA GLU A 167 -6.39 -8.89 14.05
C GLU A 167 -5.53 -9.04 12.78
N ALA A 168 -5.65 -8.11 11.83
CA ALA A 168 -4.84 -8.13 10.62
C ALA A 168 -3.34 -8.02 10.92
N ARG A 169 -2.96 -7.17 11.87
CA ARG A 169 -1.56 -6.98 12.29
C ARG A 169 -0.98 -8.24 12.89
N ILE A 170 -1.68 -8.88 13.82
CA ILE A 170 -1.27 -10.16 14.42
C ILE A 170 -1.11 -11.21 13.31
N HIS A 171 -2.11 -11.32 12.43
CA HIS A 171 -2.04 -12.28 11.33
C HIS A 171 -0.82 -12.05 10.42
N PHE A 172 -0.50 -10.80 10.08
CA PHE A 172 0.65 -10.49 9.22
C PHE A 172 1.97 -10.76 9.93
N GLN A 173 2.08 -10.43 11.21
CA GLN A 173 3.26 -10.70 12.02
C GLN A 173 3.52 -12.21 12.14
N GLU A 174 2.52 -12.98 12.52
CA GLU A 174 2.67 -14.44 12.68
C GLU A 174 3.01 -15.17 11.38
N ASN A 175 2.53 -14.70 10.22
CA ASN A 175 2.70 -15.41 8.96
C ASN A 175 3.84 -14.86 8.09
N TYR A 176 4.26 -13.61 8.29
CA TYR A 176 5.18 -12.94 7.38
C TYR A 176 6.38 -12.25 8.05
N GLU A 177 6.41 -12.09 9.37
CA GLU A 177 7.56 -11.45 10.04
C GLU A 177 8.71 -12.43 10.31
N SER A 178 8.44 -13.72 10.40
CA SER A 178 9.39 -14.78 10.78
C SER A 178 9.99 -15.52 9.60
N ASP A 179 10.86 -14.86 8.83
CA ASP A 179 11.93 -15.47 8.07
C ASP A 179 13.23 -14.70 8.38
N GLN A 180 13.76 -14.94 9.56
CA GLN A 180 15.16 -14.63 9.90
C GLN A 180 16.03 -15.85 9.74
#